data_a04da147be2f0fa754482edcb78cf41b
#
_entry.id   a04da147be2f0fa754482edcb78cf41b
#
_cell.length_a   1.000
_cell.length_b   1.000
_cell.length_c   1.000
_cell.angle_alpha   90.00
_cell.angle_beta   90.00
_cell.angle_gamma   90.00
#
_symmetry.space_group_name_H-M   'P 1'
#
loop_
_entity.id
_entity.type
_entity.pdbx_description
1 polymer ?
#
loop_
_entity_poly.entity_id
_entity_poly.type
_entity_poly.pdbx_seq_one_letter_code
_entity_poly.pdbx_strand_id
1 'polypeptide(L)'
;MDDTSNLERAVELLQQLGLKEYEARAFVALSRMPSGTAKEISDASEVPRTRVYDAVRVLEAKGLVEIQHSNPQRFRAVAIEEAARTLRDEYEERTRTLRERLDDLEPVSDESGQEAAHEVWSLSGASAIRNRTTQLLDEANDEIVLVVGNEAPLTDSLLDSLRAAVKREVSVIVGTPTAEVRAHVKDEVPAAEVFVSGLDWFHEPNETGVEISQLLLVDRQTILVNTVQSLPDDGKTEYAVFGHGFANGLVAIV
;
A
#
# COMPACT_ATOMS: atom_id res chain seq x y z
N MET A 1 -12.70 7.78 -24.49
CA MET A 1 -12.57 7.98 -23.04
C MET A 1 -12.63 9.47 -22.83
N ASP A 2 -13.57 9.93 -22.04
CA ASP A 2 -13.96 11.35 -21.98
C ASP A 2 -12.87 12.16 -21.27
N ASP A 3 -12.39 13.25 -21.88
CA ASP A 3 -11.35 14.16 -21.35
C ASP A 3 -11.78 14.72 -19.97
N THR A 4 -13.08 14.95 -19.80
CA THR A 4 -13.69 15.42 -18.54
C THR A 4 -13.50 14.42 -17.39
N SER A 5 -13.69 13.12 -17.64
CA SER A 5 -13.50 12.06 -16.63
C SER A 5 -12.03 11.97 -16.18
N ASN A 6 -11.08 12.16 -17.10
CA ASN A 6 -9.65 12.17 -16.76
C ASN A 6 -9.25 13.40 -15.93
N LEU A 7 -9.86 14.56 -16.21
CA LEU A 7 -9.62 15.79 -15.44
C LEU A 7 -10.12 15.65 -14.00
N GLU A 8 -11.34 15.17 -13.82
CA GLU A 8 -11.91 14.95 -12.48
C GLU A 8 -11.08 13.94 -11.69
N ARG A 9 -10.67 12.86 -12.35
CA ARG A 9 -9.80 11.86 -11.73
C ARG A 9 -8.44 12.41 -11.31
N ALA A 10 -7.83 13.27 -12.15
CA ALA A 10 -6.58 13.95 -11.81
C ALA A 10 -6.74 14.88 -10.60
N VAL A 11 -7.85 15.63 -10.53
CA VAL A 11 -8.17 16.49 -9.38
C VAL A 11 -8.33 15.66 -8.11
N GLU A 12 -9.07 14.55 -8.15
CA GLU A 12 -9.23 13.65 -7.00
C GLU A 12 -7.89 13.10 -6.50
N LEU A 13 -7.02 12.65 -7.40
CA LEU A 13 -5.69 12.13 -7.02
C LEU A 13 -4.83 13.21 -6.37
N LEU A 14 -4.84 14.43 -6.90
CA LEU A 14 -4.12 15.56 -6.31
C LEU A 14 -4.66 15.93 -4.91
N GLN A 15 -5.98 15.81 -4.70
CA GLN A 15 -6.58 16.00 -3.38
C GLN A 15 -6.14 14.92 -2.39
N GLN A 16 -6.07 13.65 -2.82
CA GLN A 16 -5.54 12.56 -2.00
C GLN A 16 -4.06 12.78 -1.62
N LEU A 17 -3.31 13.46 -2.48
CA LEU A 17 -1.93 13.89 -2.23
C LEU A 17 -1.82 15.20 -1.42
N GLY A 18 -2.95 15.73 -0.91
CA GLY A 18 -2.97 16.83 0.05
C GLY A 18 -3.18 18.23 -0.53
N LEU A 19 -3.53 18.36 -1.81
CA LEU A 19 -3.99 19.64 -2.37
C LEU A 19 -5.48 19.85 -2.06
N LYS A 20 -5.88 21.10 -1.85
CA LYS A 20 -7.30 21.45 -1.76
C LYS A 20 -7.91 21.49 -3.16
N GLU A 21 -9.24 21.40 -3.24
CA GLU A 21 -9.97 21.35 -4.52
C GLU A 21 -9.55 22.47 -5.50
N TYR A 22 -9.52 23.71 -5.06
CA TYR A 22 -9.15 24.83 -5.94
C TYR A 22 -7.68 24.84 -6.33
N GLU A 23 -6.78 24.34 -5.48
CA GLU A 23 -5.36 24.15 -5.77
C GLU A 23 -5.20 23.06 -6.84
N ALA A 24 -5.86 21.91 -6.66
CA ALA A 24 -5.82 20.80 -7.62
C ALA A 24 -6.39 21.22 -8.99
N ARG A 25 -7.57 21.86 -9.03
CA ARG A 25 -8.18 22.37 -10.28
C ARG A 25 -7.30 23.40 -10.99
N ALA A 26 -6.71 24.35 -10.24
CA ALA A 26 -5.80 25.34 -10.82
C ALA A 26 -4.51 24.70 -11.37
N PHE A 27 -3.94 23.72 -10.65
CA PHE A 27 -2.76 22.99 -11.12
C PHE A 27 -3.05 22.18 -12.39
N VAL A 28 -4.18 21.45 -12.43
CA VAL A 28 -4.59 20.68 -13.63
C VAL A 28 -4.80 21.61 -14.82
N ALA A 29 -5.41 22.80 -14.64
CA ALA A 29 -5.55 23.77 -15.72
C ALA A 29 -4.20 24.29 -16.21
N LEU A 30 -3.27 24.62 -15.29
CA LEU A 30 -1.94 25.09 -15.61
C LEU A 30 -1.06 24.02 -16.29
N SER A 31 -1.21 22.74 -15.94
CA SER A 31 -0.46 21.65 -16.58
C SER A 31 -0.81 21.43 -18.07
N ARG A 32 -1.94 22.00 -18.51
CA ARG A 32 -2.43 21.90 -19.89
C ARG A 32 -2.10 23.14 -20.75
N MET A 33 -1.44 24.14 -20.18
CA MET A 33 -1.07 25.37 -20.90
C MET A 33 0.39 25.76 -20.60
N PRO A 34 1.08 26.40 -21.54
CA PRO A 34 2.47 26.82 -21.32
C PRO A 34 2.62 27.83 -20.16
N SER A 35 1.65 28.72 -20.00
CA SER A 35 1.49 29.66 -18.88
C SER A 35 0.13 30.33 -18.98
N GLY A 36 -0.43 30.79 -17.87
CA GLY A 36 -1.72 31.48 -17.82
C GLY A 36 -1.71 32.66 -16.86
N THR A 37 -2.57 33.66 -17.13
CA THR A 37 -2.96 34.71 -16.17
C THR A 37 -4.01 34.16 -15.22
N ALA A 38 -4.28 34.85 -14.12
CA ALA A 38 -5.33 34.45 -13.19
C ALA A 38 -6.73 34.38 -13.86
N LYS A 39 -6.97 35.15 -14.91
CA LYS A 39 -8.22 35.09 -15.68
C LYS A 39 -8.27 33.80 -16.52
N GLU A 40 -7.20 33.51 -17.28
CA GLU A 40 -7.13 32.31 -18.14
C GLU A 40 -7.22 31.02 -17.30
N ILE A 41 -6.59 31.01 -16.11
CA ILE A 41 -6.70 29.88 -15.16
C ILE A 41 -8.13 29.75 -14.65
N SER A 42 -8.77 30.85 -14.25
CA SER A 42 -10.16 30.86 -13.79
C SER A 42 -11.12 30.31 -14.86
N ASP A 43 -10.93 30.74 -16.11
CA ASP A 43 -11.77 30.32 -17.22
C ASP A 43 -11.57 28.81 -17.56
N ALA A 44 -10.35 28.27 -17.36
CA ALA A 44 -10.02 26.88 -17.66
C ALA A 44 -10.30 25.90 -16.51
N SER A 45 -10.29 26.37 -15.25
CA SER A 45 -10.42 25.52 -14.05
C SER A 45 -11.77 25.62 -13.36
N GLU A 46 -12.61 26.56 -13.79
CA GLU A 46 -13.87 26.93 -13.11
C GLU A 46 -13.68 27.44 -11.67
N VAL A 47 -12.43 27.75 -11.29
CA VAL A 47 -12.10 28.34 -9.99
C VAL A 47 -12.35 29.85 -10.03
N PRO A 48 -13.09 30.43 -9.06
CA PRO A 48 -13.31 31.87 -9.00
C PRO A 48 -11.97 32.64 -9.02
N ARG A 49 -11.87 33.68 -9.85
CA ARG A 49 -10.62 34.43 -10.06
C ARG A 49 -9.94 34.90 -8.76
N THR A 50 -10.73 35.28 -7.76
CA THR A 50 -10.21 35.68 -6.44
C THR A 50 -9.53 34.50 -5.74
N ARG A 51 -10.01 33.28 -5.93
CA ARG A 51 -9.47 32.06 -5.36
C ARG A 51 -8.27 31.52 -6.13
N VAL A 52 -8.14 31.86 -7.41
CA VAL A 52 -6.96 31.48 -8.21
C VAL A 52 -5.69 32.05 -7.57
N TYR A 53 -5.70 33.31 -7.12
CA TYR A 53 -4.52 33.90 -6.47
C TYR A 53 -4.13 33.18 -5.17
N ASP A 54 -5.11 32.77 -4.37
CA ASP A 54 -4.87 32.03 -3.14
C ASP A 54 -4.30 30.63 -3.48
N ALA A 55 -4.93 29.93 -4.44
CA ALA A 55 -4.48 28.60 -4.90
C ALA A 55 -3.05 28.65 -5.44
N VAL A 56 -2.75 29.60 -6.31
CA VAL A 56 -1.41 29.73 -6.93
C VAL A 56 -0.33 30.03 -5.89
N ARG A 57 -0.61 30.84 -4.87
CA ARG A 57 0.36 31.08 -3.77
C ARG A 57 0.69 29.81 -3.01
N VAL A 58 -0.33 28.96 -2.75
CA VAL A 58 -0.10 27.68 -2.08
C VAL A 58 0.72 26.74 -2.98
N LEU A 59 0.38 26.67 -4.28
CA LEU A 59 1.09 25.86 -5.26
C LEU A 59 2.55 26.33 -5.44
N GLU A 60 2.79 27.65 -5.45
CA GLU A 60 4.15 28.22 -5.48
C GLU A 60 4.94 27.83 -4.23
N ALA A 61 4.34 27.99 -3.04
CA ALA A 61 4.98 27.61 -1.77
C ALA A 61 5.31 26.11 -1.70
N LYS A 62 4.58 25.27 -2.44
CA LYS A 62 4.85 23.83 -2.59
C LYS A 62 5.84 23.50 -3.74
N GLY A 63 6.30 24.51 -4.48
CA GLY A 63 7.18 24.27 -5.63
C GLY A 63 6.48 23.63 -6.84
N LEU A 64 5.15 23.72 -6.95
CA LEU A 64 4.37 23.14 -8.04
C LEU A 64 4.08 24.14 -9.17
N VAL A 65 4.20 25.44 -8.89
CA VAL A 65 3.94 26.54 -9.83
C VAL A 65 5.03 27.57 -9.73
N GLU A 66 5.41 28.14 -10.87
CA GLU A 66 6.32 29.26 -10.98
C GLU A 66 5.55 30.53 -11.35
N ILE A 67 6.01 31.66 -10.81
CA ILE A 67 5.40 32.97 -11.03
C ILE A 67 6.33 33.86 -11.85
N GLN A 68 5.80 34.40 -12.97
CA GLN A 68 6.45 35.46 -13.72
C GLN A 68 5.83 36.82 -13.30
N HIS A 69 6.64 37.67 -12.68
CA HIS A 69 6.24 39.00 -12.25
C HIS A 69 6.15 39.98 -13.43
N SER A 70 5.16 39.77 -14.30
CA SER A 70 4.82 40.63 -15.43
C SER A 70 3.50 41.37 -15.13
N ASN A 71 3.10 42.28 -16.00
CA ASN A 71 1.79 42.93 -15.91
C ASN A 71 0.99 42.66 -17.20
N PRO A 72 -0.03 41.80 -17.19
CA PRO A 72 -0.51 41.01 -16.04
C PRO A 72 0.45 39.90 -15.63
N GLN A 73 0.40 39.50 -14.34
CA GLN A 73 1.17 38.40 -13.77
C GLN A 73 0.81 37.07 -14.46
N ARG A 74 1.81 36.24 -14.76
CA ARG A 74 1.62 34.91 -15.37
C ARG A 74 2.14 33.81 -14.47
N PHE A 75 1.52 32.64 -14.60
CA PHE A 75 1.80 31.46 -13.81
C PHE A 75 2.04 30.28 -14.76
N ARG A 76 2.92 29.35 -14.40
CA ARG A 76 3.06 28.07 -15.10
C ARG A 76 3.24 26.93 -14.12
N ALA A 77 2.72 25.76 -14.44
CA ALA A 77 3.05 24.57 -13.70
C ALA A 77 4.50 24.16 -13.97
N VAL A 78 5.15 23.57 -12.97
CA VAL A 78 6.41 22.85 -13.19
C VAL A 78 6.16 21.60 -14.04
N ALA A 79 7.21 20.94 -14.53
CA ALA A 79 7.05 19.68 -15.26
C ALA A 79 6.32 18.64 -14.43
N ILE A 80 5.50 17.79 -15.07
CA ILE A 80 4.67 16.80 -14.36
C ILE A 80 5.52 15.86 -13.52
N GLU A 81 6.67 15.43 -14.03
CA GLU A 81 7.62 14.57 -13.32
C GLU A 81 8.23 15.25 -12.08
N GLU A 82 8.46 16.56 -12.18
CA GLU A 82 8.93 17.38 -11.06
C GLU A 82 7.85 17.53 -10.00
N ALA A 83 6.63 17.87 -10.40
CA ALA A 83 5.48 17.95 -9.50
C ALA A 83 5.23 16.62 -8.77
N ALA A 84 5.26 15.50 -9.49
CA ALA A 84 5.09 14.17 -8.91
C ALA A 84 6.19 13.84 -7.89
N ARG A 85 7.44 14.26 -8.15
CA ARG A 85 8.55 14.10 -7.20
C ARG A 85 8.33 14.95 -5.95
N THR A 86 8.03 16.23 -6.13
CA THR A 86 7.78 17.17 -5.01
C THR A 86 6.67 16.68 -4.09
N LEU A 87 5.54 16.22 -4.66
CA LEU A 87 4.42 15.69 -3.87
C LEU A 87 4.79 14.40 -3.13
N ARG A 88 5.54 13.50 -3.75
CA ARG A 88 6.03 12.28 -3.10
C ARG A 88 6.95 12.61 -1.93
N ASP A 89 7.95 13.48 -2.13
CA ASP A 89 8.92 13.84 -1.11
C ASP A 89 8.21 14.52 0.10
N GLU A 90 7.20 15.37 -0.16
CA GLU A 90 6.37 15.97 0.89
C GLU A 90 5.57 14.90 1.67
N TYR A 91 5.04 13.90 0.98
CA TYR A 91 4.28 12.82 1.61
C TYR A 91 5.21 11.92 2.45
N GLU A 92 6.38 11.57 1.94
CA GLU A 92 7.40 10.79 2.64
C GLU A 92 7.88 11.50 3.91
N GLU A 93 8.12 12.81 3.84
CA GLU A 93 8.50 13.61 5.00
C GLU A 93 7.42 13.65 6.08
N ARG A 94 6.15 13.81 5.67
CA ARG A 94 5.01 13.78 6.60
C ARG A 94 4.85 12.43 7.27
N THR A 95 5.01 11.34 6.54
CA THR A 95 4.91 9.99 7.11
C THR A 95 6.08 9.69 8.04
N ARG A 96 7.28 10.15 7.73
CA ARG A 96 8.43 10.05 8.62
C ARG A 96 8.21 10.81 9.92
N THR A 97 7.79 12.07 9.83
CA THR A 97 7.49 12.90 11.00
C THR A 97 6.37 12.29 11.86
N LEU A 98 5.33 11.75 11.22
CA LEU A 98 4.25 11.06 11.94
C LEU A 98 4.79 9.86 12.73
N ARG A 99 5.62 9.02 12.09
CA ARG A 99 6.22 7.87 12.75
C ARG A 99 7.05 8.29 13.95
N GLU A 100 7.96 9.27 13.80
CA GLU A 100 8.77 9.79 14.91
C GLU A 100 7.91 10.26 16.08
N ARG A 101 6.79 10.98 15.79
CA ARG A 101 5.88 11.46 16.83
C ARG A 101 5.11 10.35 17.52
N LEU A 102 4.74 9.29 16.79
CA LEU A 102 4.04 8.13 17.37
C LEU A 102 5.00 7.27 18.21
N ASP A 103 6.26 7.11 17.77
CA ASP A 103 7.30 6.38 18.51
C ASP A 103 7.63 7.06 19.85
N ASP A 104 7.49 8.39 19.94
CA ASP A 104 7.69 9.18 21.16
C ASP A 104 6.51 9.07 22.16
N LEU A 105 5.37 8.47 21.77
CA LEU A 105 4.21 8.33 22.66
C LEU A 105 4.43 7.18 23.65
N GLU A 106 4.23 7.44 24.94
CA GLU A 106 4.23 6.39 25.95
C GLU A 106 3.03 5.45 25.73
N PRO A 107 3.23 4.12 25.75
CA PRO A 107 2.11 3.18 25.70
C PRO A 107 1.15 3.44 26.86
N VAL A 108 -0.15 3.48 26.54
CA VAL A 108 -1.17 3.49 27.60
C VAL A 108 -1.13 2.13 28.29
N SER A 109 -0.63 2.07 29.52
CA SER A 109 -0.58 0.84 30.29
C SER A 109 -2.02 0.38 30.57
N ASP A 110 -2.39 -0.73 29.96
CA ASP A 110 -3.61 -1.43 30.34
C ASP A 110 -3.32 -2.13 31.68
N GLU A 111 -3.89 -1.61 32.80
CA GLU A 111 -3.80 -2.25 34.12
C GLU A 111 -4.52 -3.60 34.20
N SER A 112 -5.24 -3.98 33.14
CA SER A 112 -5.80 -5.29 32.98
C SER A 112 -4.71 -6.24 32.48
N GLY A 113 -3.92 -6.78 33.41
CA GLY A 113 -2.92 -7.84 33.17
C GLY A 113 -3.56 -9.15 32.68
N GLN A 114 -4.45 -9.08 31.67
CA GLN A 114 -4.98 -10.22 30.96
C GLN A 114 -3.95 -10.62 29.89
N GLU A 115 -3.39 -11.78 30.10
CA GLU A 115 -2.48 -12.46 29.21
C GLU A 115 -2.95 -12.33 27.74
N ALA A 116 -2.13 -11.70 26.91
CA ALA A 116 -2.30 -11.57 25.46
C ALA A 116 -2.31 -12.94 24.71
N ALA A 117 -2.53 -14.04 25.44
CA ALA A 117 -2.30 -15.41 25.02
C ALA A 117 -3.33 -15.94 23.99
N HIS A 118 -4.38 -15.20 23.64
CA HIS A 118 -5.48 -15.73 22.81
C HIS A 118 -6.07 -14.70 21.83
N GLU A 119 -5.35 -13.61 21.57
CA GLU A 119 -5.88 -12.57 20.69
C GLU A 119 -5.78 -12.98 19.23
N VAL A 120 -6.91 -12.92 18.56
CA VAL A 120 -7.02 -13.09 17.12
C VAL A 120 -7.49 -11.77 16.53
N TRP A 121 -6.70 -11.22 15.63
CA TRP A 121 -6.95 -9.95 14.98
C TRP A 121 -7.35 -10.16 13.52
N SER A 122 -8.23 -9.31 13.00
CA SER A 122 -8.60 -9.31 11.59
C SER A 122 -8.08 -8.07 10.88
N LEU A 123 -7.69 -8.25 9.62
CA LEU A 123 -7.28 -7.21 8.69
C LEU A 123 -8.18 -7.24 7.46
N SER A 124 -8.44 -6.08 6.88
CA SER A 124 -9.13 -5.97 5.59
C SER A 124 -8.34 -5.08 4.64
N GLY A 125 -8.33 -5.48 3.36
CA GLY A 125 -7.68 -4.77 2.27
C GLY A 125 -6.24 -5.23 2.00
N ALA A 126 -5.94 -5.39 0.72
CA ALA A 126 -4.68 -5.93 0.19
C ALA A 126 -3.42 -5.23 0.74
N SER A 127 -3.45 -3.90 0.87
CA SER A 127 -2.30 -3.14 1.36
C SER A 127 -1.99 -3.39 2.83
N ALA A 128 -3.04 -3.44 3.69
CA ALA A 128 -2.86 -3.72 5.11
C ALA A 128 -2.32 -5.14 5.33
N ILE A 129 -2.83 -6.11 4.58
CA ILE A 129 -2.41 -7.51 4.63
C ILE A 129 -0.96 -7.66 4.18
N ARG A 130 -0.58 -7.06 3.03
CA ARG A 130 0.81 -7.07 2.56
C ARG A 130 1.77 -6.46 3.56
N ASN A 131 1.44 -5.29 4.12
CA ASN A 131 2.29 -4.63 5.12
C ASN A 131 2.48 -5.51 6.36
N ARG A 132 1.41 -6.15 6.85
CA ARG A 132 1.50 -7.07 7.99
C ARG A 132 2.33 -8.30 7.65
N THR A 133 2.15 -8.90 6.45
CA THR A 133 2.94 -10.02 5.98
C THR A 133 4.43 -9.66 5.95
N THR A 134 4.80 -8.54 5.32
CA THR A 134 6.18 -8.05 5.27
C THR A 134 6.74 -7.85 6.68
N GLN A 135 6.00 -7.20 7.57
CA GLN A 135 6.43 -7.00 8.96
C GLN A 135 6.73 -8.33 9.66
N LEU A 136 5.84 -9.32 9.55
CA LEU A 136 6.05 -10.64 10.17
C LEU A 136 7.27 -11.36 9.60
N LEU A 137 7.53 -11.24 8.30
CA LEU A 137 8.74 -11.79 7.67
C LEU A 137 10.02 -11.10 8.14
N ASP A 138 9.96 -9.78 8.35
CA ASP A 138 11.10 -8.99 8.81
C ASP A 138 11.43 -9.26 10.30
N GLU A 139 10.43 -9.58 11.11
CA GLU A 139 10.55 -9.91 12.53
C GLU A 139 10.94 -11.39 12.78
N ALA A 140 10.86 -12.25 11.78
CA ALA A 140 11.18 -13.67 11.89
C ALA A 140 12.65 -13.91 12.31
N ASN A 141 12.85 -14.81 13.27
CA ASN A 141 14.16 -15.15 13.83
C ASN A 141 14.61 -16.59 13.51
N ASP A 142 13.68 -17.55 13.49
CA ASP A 142 14.00 -18.97 13.36
C ASP A 142 13.46 -19.58 12.06
N GLU A 143 12.16 -19.48 11.83
CA GLU A 143 11.49 -20.20 10.75
C GLU A 143 10.33 -19.42 10.13
N ILE A 144 10.24 -19.46 8.82
CA ILE A 144 9.11 -19.00 8.03
C ILE A 144 8.54 -20.16 7.24
N VAL A 145 7.26 -20.47 7.42
CA VAL A 145 6.49 -21.38 6.57
C VAL A 145 5.41 -20.57 5.85
N LEU A 146 5.53 -20.47 4.53
CA LEU A 146 4.59 -19.76 3.67
C LEU A 146 3.94 -20.75 2.70
N VAL A 147 2.62 -20.84 2.71
CA VAL A 147 1.86 -21.60 1.72
C VAL A 147 1.01 -20.63 0.92
N VAL A 148 1.14 -20.62 -0.40
CA VAL A 148 0.35 -19.79 -1.30
C VAL A 148 -0.64 -20.63 -2.10
N GLY A 149 -1.88 -20.14 -2.22
CA GLY A 149 -2.93 -20.79 -3.01
C GLY A 149 -2.87 -20.42 -4.49
N ASN A 150 -2.28 -19.25 -4.80
CA ASN A 150 -2.10 -18.76 -6.17
C ASN A 150 -0.86 -17.83 -6.23
N GLU A 151 -0.56 -17.27 -7.41
CA GLU A 151 0.61 -16.40 -7.60
C GLU A 151 0.44 -14.97 -7.05
N ALA A 152 -0.78 -14.52 -6.78
CA ALA A 152 -1.06 -13.13 -6.41
C ALA A 152 -0.31 -12.63 -5.16
N PRO A 153 -0.06 -13.44 -4.11
CA PRO A 153 0.76 -13.03 -2.98
C PRO A 153 2.25 -12.88 -3.28
N LEU A 154 2.76 -13.55 -4.33
CA LEU A 154 4.19 -13.60 -4.67
C LEU A 154 4.63 -12.33 -5.41
N THR A 155 4.54 -11.19 -4.73
CA THR A 155 5.03 -9.92 -5.25
C THR A 155 6.55 -9.81 -5.10
N ASP A 156 7.19 -8.94 -5.90
CA ASP A 156 8.63 -8.66 -5.77
C ASP A 156 9.01 -8.28 -4.33
N SER A 157 8.18 -7.48 -3.66
CA SER A 157 8.38 -7.09 -2.26
C SER A 157 8.38 -8.29 -1.31
N LEU A 158 7.47 -9.25 -1.48
CA LEU A 158 7.43 -10.47 -0.67
C LEU A 158 8.68 -11.33 -0.91
N LEU A 159 9.07 -11.51 -2.18
CA LEU A 159 10.27 -12.27 -2.55
C LEU A 159 11.55 -11.61 -2.00
N ASP A 160 11.61 -10.27 -2.00
CA ASP A 160 12.71 -9.52 -1.37
C ASP A 160 12.78 -9.76 0.14
N SER A 161 11.64 -9.76 0.84
CA SER A 161 11.58 -10.06 2.29
C SER A 161 12.01 -11.50 2.59
N LEU A 162 11.60 -12.47 1.77
CA LEU A 162 12.08 -13.87 1.91
C LEU A 162 13.59 -13.98 1.68
N ARG A 163 14.14 -13.29 0.67
CA ARG A 163 15.61 -13.23 0.46
C ARG A 163 16.34 -12.60 1.64
N ALA A 164 15.75 -11.54 2.22
CA ALA A 164 16.31 -10.89 3.40
C ALA A 164 16.28 -11.81 4.63
N ALA A 165 15.21 -12.58 4.83
CA ALA A 165 15.09 -13.58 5.88
C ALA A 165 16.18 -14.68 5.74
N VAL A 166 16.36 -15.23 4.55
CA VAL A 166 17.44 -16.21 4.28
C VAL A 166 18.81 -15.62 4.60
N LYS A 167 19.08 -14.34 4.28
CA LYS A 167 20.35 -13.68 4.62
C LYS A 167 20.56 -13.52 6.14
N ARG A 168 19.49 -13.52 6.93
CA ARG A 168 19.51 -13.53 8.39
C ARG A 168 19.63 -14.95 8.97
N GLU A 169 19.80 -15.96 8.12
CA GLU A 169 19.88 -17.38 8.49
C GLU A 169 18.54 -17.97 8.98
N VAL A 170 17.40 -17.32 8.69
CA VAL A 170 16.07 -17.84 8.98
C VAL A 170 15.75 -18.98 8.02
N SER A 171 15.20 -20.07 8.53
CA SER A 171 14.73 -21.20 7.72
C SER A 171 13.48 -20.77 6.93
N VAL A 172 13.52 -20.85 5.60
CA VAL A 172 12.41 -20.45 4.74
C VAL A 172 11.88 -21.65 3.96
N ILE A 173 10.61 -21.98 4.22
CA ILE A 173 9.88 -23.08 3.59
C ILE A 173 8.68 -22.50 2.83
N VAL A 174 8.56 -22.80 1.52
CA VAL A 174 7.48 -22.27 0.69
C VAL A 174 6.71 -23.39 0.01
N GLY A 175 5.43 -23.51 0.32
CA GLY A 175 4.47 -24.37 -0.38
C GLY A 175 3.79 -23.61 -1.52
N THR A 176 3.81 -24.15 -2.72
CA THR A 176 3.28 -23.54 -3.93
C THR A 176 2.19 -24.40 -4.57
N PRO A 177 1.23 -23.81 -5.32
CA PRO A 177 0.14 -24.57 -5.93
C PRO A 177 0.60 -25.41 -7.12
N THR A 178 1.59 -24.96 -7.90
CA THR A 178 2.02 -25.64 -9.13
C THR A 178 3.55 -25.76 -9.23
N ALA A 179 4.00 -26.61 -10.15
CA ALA A 179 5.43 -26.78 -10.42
C ALA A 179 6.07 -25.52 -11.06
N GLU A 180 5.29 -24.76 -11.84
CA GLU A 180 5.75 -23.50 -12.44
C GLU A 180 6.01 -22.46 -11.36
N VAL A 181 5.08 -22.27 -10.43
CA VAL A 181 5.23 -21.34 -9.29
C VAL A 181 6.38 -21.77 -8.40
N ARG A 182 6.53 -23.09 -8.16
CA ARG A 182 7.69 -23.63 -7.44
C ARG A 182 9.02 -23.26 -8.11
N ALA A 183 9.10 -23.42 -9.44
CA ALA A 183 10.30 -23.08 -10.19
C ALA A 183 10.61 -21.59 -10.06
N HIS A 184 9.62 -20.73 -10.23
CA HIS A 184 9.77 -19.28 -10.09
C HIS A 184 10.29 -18.89 -8.69
N VAL A 185 9.66 -19.38 -7.63
CA VAL A 185 10.11 -19.08 -6.25
C VAL A 185 11.52 -19.62 -6.00
N LYS A 186 11.85 -20.80 -6.54
CA LYS A 186 13.18 -21.39 -6.38
C LYS A 186 14.27 -20.60 -7.10
N ASP A 187 13.96 -20.00 -8.25
CA ASP A 187 14.89 -19.14 -8.98
C ASP A 187 15.11 -17.81 -8.22
N GLU A 188 14.06 -17.24 -7.65
CA GLU A 188 14.10 -15.96 -6.94
C GLU A 188 14.70 -16.08 -5.53
N VAL A 189 14.47 -17.19 -4.83
CA VAL A 189 14.97 -17.47 -3.47
C VAL A 189 15.65 -18.85 -3.43
N PRO A 190 16.86 -19.01 -4.00
CA PRO A 190 17.50 -20.31 -4.20
C PRO A 190 17.75 -21.11 -2.91
N ALA A 191 17.94 -20.43 -1.79
CA ALA A 191 18.21 -21.07 -0.50
C ALA A 191 16.93 -21.50 0.25
N ALA A 192 15.74 -21.07 -0.18
CA ALA A 192 14.49 -21.53 0.41
C ALA A 192 14.23 -23.01 0.07
N GLU A 193 13.60 -23.73 0.96
CA GLU A 193 13.01 -25.03 0.67
C GLU A 193 11.65 -24.81 -0.01
N VAL A 194 11.48 -25.26 -1.25
CA VAL A 194 10.25 -25.01 -2.02
C VAL A 194 9.66 -26.32 -2.51
N PHE A 195 8.38 -26.55 -2.22
CA PHE A 195 7.65 -27.75 -2.62
C PHE A 195 6.27 -27.41 -3.23
N VAL A 196 5.69 -28.36 -3.96
CA VAL A 196 4.30 -28.25 -4.40
C VAL A 196 3.41 -28.79 -3.28
N SER A 197 2.51 -27.95 -2.76
CA SER A 197 1.75 -28.24 -1.54
C SER A 197 0.74 -29.38 -1.73
N GLY A 198 0.20 -29.56 -2.95
CA GLY A 198 -0.87 -30.55 -3.21
C GLY A 198 -2.18 -30.24 -2.48
N LEU A 199 -2.34 -29.01 -2.00
CA LEU A 199 -3.53 -28.57 -1.28
C LEU A 199 -4.54 -27.96 -2.27
N ASP A 200 -5.14 -28.79 -3.13
CA ASP A 200 -6.09 -28.33 -4.17
C ASP A 200 -7.27 -27.57 -3.59
N TRP A 201 -7.76 -27.99 -2.43
CA TRP A 201 -8.84 -27.32 -1.70
C TRP A 201 -8.47 -25.92 -1.19
N PHE A 202 -7.21 -25.59 -1.11
CA PHE A 202 -6.73 -24.31 -0.58
C PHE A 202 -7.06 -23.15 -1.53
N HIS A 203 -7.04 -23.40 -2.82
CA HIS A 203 -7.32 -22.40 -3.86
C HIS A 203 -8.65 -22.65 -4.60
N GLU A 204 -9.39 -23.67 -4.24
CA GLU A 204 -10.76 -23.85 -4.74
C GLU A 204 -11.71 -22.96 -3.92
N PRO A 205 -12.46 -22.04 -4.58
CA PRO A 205 -13.45 -21.23 -3.88
C PRO A 205 -14.48 -22.15 -3.23
N ASN A 206 -14.77 -21.93 -1.96
CA ASN A 206 -15.86 -22.63 -1.29
C ASN A 206 -17.23 -22.18 -1.85
N GLU A 207 -18.35 -22.75 -1.36
CA GLU A 207 -19.71 -22.41 -1.78
C GLU A 207 -20.04 -20.90 -1.63
N THR A 208 -19.29 -20.16 -0.84
CA THR A 208 -19.43 -18.71 -0.62
C THR A 208 -18.49 -17.86 -1.49
N GLY A 209 -17.70 -18.49 -2.39
CA GLY A 209 -16.75 -17.79 -3.26
C GLY A 209 -15.50 -17.27 -2.54
N VAL A 210 -15.19 -17.81 -1.36
CA VAL A 210 -14.00 -17.48 -0.58
C VAL A 210 -12.92 -18.53 -0.82
N GLU A 211 -11.72 -18.09 -1.21
CA GLU A 211 -10.53 -18.92 -1.35
C GLU A 211 -9.44 -18.48 -0.35
N ILE A 212 -8.61 -19.40 0.11
CA ILE A 212 -7.43 -19.07 0.89
C ILE A 212 -6.30 -18.73 -0.08
N SER A 213 -5.84 -17.49 -0.03
CA SER A 213 -4.77 -17.00 -0.90
C SER A 213 -3.37 -17.28 -0.33
N GLN A 214 -3.25 -17.20 1.02
CA GLN A 214 -1.97 -17.33 1.70
C GLN A 214 -2.15 -17.81 3.13
N LEU A 215 -1.26 -18.69 3.57
CA LEU A 215 -1.05 -19.03 4.97
C LEU A 215 0.43 -18.78 5.30
N LEU A 216 0.68 -17.99 6.33
CA LEU A 216 2.01 -17.70 6.83
C LEU A 216 2.10 -18.12 8.30
N LEU A 217 3.13 -18.90 8.64
CA LEU A 217 3.50 -19.23 10.01
C LEU A 217 4.93 -18.75 10.24
N VAL A 218 5.14 -17.99 11.31
CA VAL A 218 6.46 -17.43 11.69
C VAL A 218 6.83 -17.93 13.07
N ASP A 219 8.04 -18.47 13.19
CA ASP A 219 8.68 -18.95 14.42
C ASP A 219 7.78 -19.89 15.23
N ARG A 220 6.84 -20.59 14.57
CA ARG A 220 5.81 -21.45 15.18
C ARG A 220 4.96 -20.75 16.25
N GLN A 221 4.92 -19.42 16.23
CA GLN A 221 4.23 -18.60 17.22
C GLN A 221 3.18 -17.68 16.63
N THR A 222 3.39 -17.22 15.40
CA THR A 222 2.48 -16.26 14.73
C THR A 222 1.96 -16.86 13.45
N ILE A 223 0.65 -16.90 13.31
CA ILE A 223 -0.03 -17.33 12.09
C ILE A 223 -0.79 -16.16 11.45
N LEU A 224 -0.75 -16.08 10.12
CA LEU A 224 -1.61 -15.21 9.32
C LEU A 224 -2.24 -16.03 8.20
N VAL A 225 -3.56 -15.98 8.11
CA VAL A 225 -4.34 -16.62 7.04
C VAL A 225 -5.02 -15.52 6.23
N ASN A 226 -4.68 -15.41 4.95
CA ASN A 226 -5.29 -14.47 4.02
C ASN A 226 -6.31 -15.18 3.13
N THR A 227 -7.50 -14.59 3.02
CA THR A 227 -8.59 -15.06 2.16
C THR A 227 -8.98 -14.00 1.16
N VAL A 228 -9.35 -14.43 -0.04
CA VAL A 228 -9.87 -13.58 -1.11
C VAL A 228 -11.30 -13.95 -1.38
N GLN A 229 -12.17 -12.96 -1.42
CA GLN A 229 -13.56 -13.12 -1.82
C GLN A 229 -13.80 -12.41 -3.13
N SER A 230 -14.28 -13.14 -4.14
CA SER A 230 -14.72 -12.57 -5.40
C SER A 230 -16.14 -12.01 -5.27
N LEU A 231 -16.34 -10.76 -5.68
CA LEU A 231 -17.63 -10.08 -5.68
C LEU A 231 -18.29 -10.17 -7.06
N PRO A 232 -19.63 -10.07 -7.16
CA PRO A 232 -20.36 -10.16 -8.44
C PRO A 232 -19.95 -9.09 -9.48
N ASP A 233 -19.39 -7.97 -9.07
CA ASP A 233 -18.98 -6.83 -9.92
C ASP A 233 -17.48 -6.87 -10.32
N ASP A 234 -16.89 -8.05 -10.48
CA ASP A 234 -15.47 -8.27 -10.75
C ASP A 234 -14.50 -7.66 -9.71
N GLY A 235 -15.02 -7.23 -8.57
CA GLY A 235 -14.23 -6.77 -7.43
C GLY A 235 -13.68 -7.96 -6.63
N LYS A 236 -12.45 -7.81 -6.10
CA LYS A 236 -11.88 -8.74 -5.11
C LYS A 236 -11.70 -8.02 -3.80
N THR A 237 -12.12 -8.65 -2.71
CA THR A 237 -11.87 -8.15 -1.37
C THR A 237 -11.02 -9.16 -0.62
N GLU A 238 -9.99 -8.64 0.05
CA GLU A 238 -9.06 -9.46 0.83
C GLU A 238 -9.31 -9.25 2.31
N TYR A 239 -9.32 -10.35 3.05
CA TYR A 239 -9.40 -10.39 4.50
C TYR A 239 -8.31 -11.30 5.04
N ALA A 240 -7.70 -10.92 6.15
CA ALA A 240 -6.79 -11.80 6.86
C ALA A 240 -7.13 -11.88 8.33
N VAL A 241 -6.80 -13.02 8.91
CA VAL A 241 -6.85 -13.24 10.36
C VAL A 241 -5.43 -13.59 10.80
N PHE A 242 -4.95 -12.98 11.86
CA PHE A 242 -3.68 -13.35 12.46
C PHE A 242 -3.76 -13.46 13.98
N GLY A 243 -2.94 -14.33 14.51
CA GLY A 243 -2.85 -14.57 15.95
C GLY A 243 -1.43 -14.91 16.36
N HIS A 244 -1.13 -14.66 17.63
CA HIS A 244 0.19 -14.92 18.23
C HIS A 244 0.06 -15.76 19.51
N GLY A 245 1.05 -16.62 19.77
CA GLY A 245 1.18 -17.41 21.00
C GLY A 245 0.83 -18.89 20.84
N PHE A 246 1.54 -19.77 21.56
CA PHE A 246 1.35 -21.24 21.53
C PHE A 246 -0.03 -21.70 22.00
N ALA A 247 -0.69 -20.91 22.85
CA ALA A 247 -2.03 -21.19 23.33
C ALA A 247 -3.13 -20.77 22.35
N ASN A 248 -2.77 -20.13 21.22
CA ASN A 248 -3.72 -19.75 20.18
C ASN A 248 -4.10 -20.98 19.35
N GLY A 249 -5.40 -21.33 19.33
CA GLY A 249 -5.91 -22.49 18.61
C GLY A 249 -5.61 -22.46 17.12
N LEU A 250 -5.45 -21.28 16.50
CA LEU A 250 -5.04 -21.14 15.09
C LEU A 250 -3.60 -21.62 14.89
N VAL A 251 -2.68 -21.30 15.79
CA VAL A 251 -1.27 -21.74 15.71
C VAL A 251 -1.15 -23.25 15.98
N ALA A 252 -2.01 -23.82 16.82
CA ALA A 252 -1.96 -25.24 17.20
C ALA A 252 -2.51 -26.20 16.12
N ILE A 253 -3.20 -25.67 15.10
CA ILE A 253 -3.84 -26.48 14.03
C ILE A 253 -2.90 -26.65 12.82
N VAL A 254 -1.91 -25.78 12.66
CA VAL A 254 -0.92 -25.78 11.57
C VAL A 254 0.34 -26.51 12.00
#